data_372da7638d2bf430ef68d2efeb5eb44d
#
_entry.id   372da7638d2bf430ef68d2efeb5eb44d
#
_cell.length_a   1.000
_cell.length_b   1.000
_cell.length_c   1.000
_cell.angle_alpha   90.00
_cell.angle_beta   90.00
_cell.angle_gamma   90.00
#
_symmetry.space_group_name_H-M   'P 1'
#
loop_
_entity.id
_entity.type
_entity.pdbx_description
1 polymer ?
#
loop_
_entity_poly.entity_id
_entity_poly.type
_entity_poly.pdbx_seq_one_letter_code
_entity_poly.pdbx_strand_id
1 'polypeptide(L)'
;NMTTLDRLEKLFAEGKISRRQFLARAAALGLTAAVSPALFSRPAGAAVPKKGGHFIQAQSGGSTTDTLDPATHTSSWNINVELQLRNCLTEIDHKFQPKPELAESWESSPDAKKWIFNLRKGVEFHDGKSFDAEDVIYTMNHHRGEDSKSNAKTYLETVTDIKADGKHRVIFELSAGVADFPFIMADYHLAVFKAGTKGPEFEKGIGTGGYILEKWEPGVTAITRRNPNYWKEGRGHFDKVETLAINDVNARTNAVKTGQIHFMDRCERKTVHLLKRSKGIEIIAVTATFHYTMPMNTQMKPYDDNNVRLALKYAVNREEMVKRILNGYGEAGNDHPIAPVNRYFAKDLPKRQYDPEKAKFYIKKAGMQDHTFNLHTAEAAYQGADDASILYQEHAKKAGIKINVVREPSD
;
A
#
# COMPACT_ATOMS: atom_id res chain seq x y z
N ASN A 1 -21.48 32.19 -24.73
CA ASN A 1 -22.48 32.69 -23.74
C ASN A 1 -22.71 31.60 -22.70
N MET A 2 -22.25 31.86 -21.47
CA MET A 2 -22.52 30.98 -20.31
C MET A 2 -24.04 30.97 -20.02
N THR A 3 -24.61 29.79 -19.88
CA THR A 3 -26.02 29.66 -19.48
C THR A 3 -26.21 30.10 -18.02
N THR A 4 -27.45 30.38 -17.62
CA THR A 4 -27.74 30.74 -16.21
C THR A 4 -27.40 29.60 -15.25
N LEU A 5 -27.49 28.33 -15.71
CA LEU A 5 -27.10 27.15 -14.97
C LEU A 5 -25.58 27.10 -14.77
N ASP A 6 -24.78 27.27 -15.83
CA ASP A 6 -23.31 27.29 -15.74
C ASP A 6 -22.81 28.36 -14.75
N ARG A 7 -23.52 29.50 -14.69
CA ARG A 7 -23.18 30.57 -13.74
C ARG A 7 -23.51 30.18 -12.29
N LEU A 8 -24.62 29.48 -12.06
CA LEU A 8 -25.00 28.96 -10.73
C LEU A 8 -24.03 27.85 -10.29
N GLU A 9 -23.66 26.96 -11.20
CA GLU A 9 -22.66 25.91 -10.94
C GLU A 9 -21.31 26.49 -10.58
N LYS A 10 -20.86 27.52 -11.29
CA LYS A 10 -19.62 28.23 -11.00
C LYS A 10 -19.67 28.90 -9.61
N LEU A 11 -20.76 29.59 -9.26
CA LEU A 11 -20.91 30.22 -7.93
C LEU A 11 -20.93 29.18 -6.80
N PHE A 12 -21.53 28.01 -7.04
CA PHE A 12 -21.53 26.91 -6.09
C PHE A 12 -20.15 26.27 -5.99
N ALA A 13 -19.46 26.03 -7.10
CA ALA A 13 -18.11 25.50 -7.14
C ALA A 13 -17.09 26.40 -6.44
N GLU A 14 -17.25 27.73 -6.55
CA GLU A 14 -16.44 28.73 -5.87
C GLU A 14 -16.82 28.95 -4.39
N GLY A 15 -17.82 28.21 -3.87
CA GLY A 15 -18.27 28.34 -2.49
C GLY A 15 -19.01 29.63 -2.17
N LYS A 16 -19.37 30.43 -3.18
CA LYS A 16 -20.06 31.72 -3.03
C LYS A 16 -21.56 31.58 -2.71
N ILE A 17 -22.13 30.41 -2.95
CA ILE A 17 -23.52 30.07 -2.56
C ILE A 17 -23.54 28.69 -1.89
N SER A 18 -24.43 28.53 -0.89
CA SER A 18 -24.62 27.26 -0.22
C SER A 18 -25.44 26.28 -1.08
N ARG A 19 -25.37 24.96 -0.76
CA ARG A 19 -26.17 23.91 -1.40
C ARG A 19 -27.67 24.25 -1.39
N ARG A 20 -28.17 24.78 -0.29
CA ARG A 20 -29.58 25.18 -0.15
C ARG A 20 -29.91 26.34 -1.09
N GLN A 21 -29.04 27.33 -1.20
CA GLN A 21 -29.19 28.46 -2.12
C GLN A 21 -29.09 28.05 -3.59
N PHE A 22 -28.18 27.11 -3.90
CA PHE A 22 -28.06 26.55 -5.24
C PHE A 22 -29.36 25.83 -5.65
N LEU A 23 -29.87 24.90 -4.81
CA LEU A 23 -31.07 24.13 -5.08
C LEU A 23 -32.32 25.06 -5.18
N ALA A 24 -32.45 26.06 -4.30
CA ALA A 24 -33.54 27.00 -4.37
C ALA A 24 -33.53 27.83 -5.68
N ARG A 25 -32.36 28.25 -6.14
CA ARG A 25 -32.23 29.02 -7.38
C ARG A 25 -32.39 28.14 -8.64
N ALA A 26 -31.90 26.89 -8.61
CA ALA A 26 -32.11 25.93 -9.69
C ALA A 26 -33.59 25.56 -9.83
N ALA A 27 -34.30 25.34 -8.71
CA ALA A 27 -35.73 25.09 -8.69
C ALA A 27 -36.53 26.28 -9.21
N ALA A 28 -36.16 27.52 -8.85
CA ALA A 28 -36.76 28.74 -9.37
C ALA A 28 -36.61 28.91 -10.90
N LEU A 29 -35.61 28.25 -11.50
CA LEU A 29 -35.36 28.21 -12.93
C LEU A 29 -36.02 27.01 -13.62
N GLY A 30 -36.85 26.23 -12.93
CA GLY A 30 -37.55 25.05 -13.48
C GLY A 30 -36.66 23.84 -13.72
N LEU A 31 -35.44 23.82 -13.16
CA LEU A 31 -34.41 22.80 -13.41
C LEU A 31 -34.44 21.64 -12.41
N THR A 32 -35.61 21.18 -11.98
CA THR A 32 -35.76 20.17 -10.91
C THR A 32 -35.29 18.75 -11.30
N ALA A 33 -35.11 18.44 -12.56
CA ALA A 33 -34.72 17.10 -13.02
C ALA A 33 -33.31 17.00 -13.64
N ALA A 34 -32.60 18.10 -13.85
CA ALA A 34 -31.33 18.12 -14.61
C ALA A 34 -30.08 18.30 -13.74
N VAL A 35 -30.24 18.36 -12.42
CA VAL A 35 -29.08 18.54 -11.53
C VAL A 35 -28.43 17.19 -11.31
N SER A 36 -27.33 16.93 -12.01
CA SER A 36 -26.58 15.68 -11.89
C SER A 36 -26.18 15.40 -10.44
N PRO A 37 -26.45 14.18 -9.89
CA PRO A 37 -25.93 13.78 -8.58
C PRO A 37 -24.42 13.97 -8.41
N ALA A 38 -23.67 13.97 -9.50
CA ALA A 38 -22.22 14.23 -9.52
C ALA A 38 -21.83 15.64 -9.04
N LEU A 39 -22.71 16.65 -9.21
CA LEU A 39 -22.47 18.01 -8.67
C LEU A 39 -22.59 18.09 -7.15
N PHE A 40 -23.23 17.10 -6.51
CA PHE A 40 -23.39 17.02 -5.05
C PHE A 40 -22.43 16.04 -4.40
N SER A 41 -21.70 15.27 -5.19
CA SER A 41 -20.57 14.45 -4.74
C SER A 41 -19.31 15.29 -4.56
N ARG A 42 -19.43 16.48 -3.97
CA ARG A 42 -18.21 17.07 -3.41
C ARG A 42 -17.76 16.14 -2.30
N PRO A 43 -16.53 15.63 -2.31
CA PRO A 43 -15.94 15.17 -1.07
C PRO A 43 -16.09 16.33 -0.09
N ALA A 44 -16.60 16.06 1.10
CA ALA A 44 -16.73 17.05 2.19
C ALA A 44 -15.47 17.87 2.15
N GLY A 45 -15.59 19.18 1.88
CA GLY A 45 -14.50 20.00 1.36
C GLY A 45 -13.22 19.71 2.11
N ALA A 46 -12.23 19.15 1.41
CA ALA A 46 -10.96 18.82 2.03
C ALA A 46 -10.49 20.10 2.69
N ALA A 47 -10.48 20.14 4.02
CA ALA A 47 -10.07 21.32 4.76
C ALA A 47 -8.70 21.69 4.21
N VAL A 48 -8.50 22.94 3.83
CA VAL A 48 -7.19 23.39 3.36
C VAL A 48 -6.17 23.04 4.43
N PRO A 49 -5.15 22.22 4.11
CA PRO A 49 -4.22 21.76 5.12
C PRO A 49 -3.57 22.94 5.83
N LYS A 50 -3.61 22.96 7.15
CA LYS A 50 -2.93 23.96 7.95
C LYS A 50 -1.45 23.61 8.02
N LYS A 51 -0.58 24.63 7.84
CA LYS A 51 0.85 24.48 8.08
C LYS A 51 1.15 24.64 9.57
N GLY A 52 2.14 23.89 10.04
CA GLY A 52 2.64 24.00 11.41
C GLY A 52 2.27 22.84 12.31
N GLY A 53 2.81 22.86 13.51
CA GLY A 53 2.53 21.88 14.56
C GLY A 53 3.41 20.64 14.53
N HIS A 54 3.27 19.84 15.60
CA HIS A 54 3.99 18.58 15.80
C HIS A 54 3.00 17.41 15.58
N PHE A 55 3.28 16.59 14.60
CA PHE A 55 2.49 15.37 14.33
C PHE A 55 3.20 14.16 14.91
N ILE A 56 2.51 13.42 15.77
CA ILE A 56 3.03 12.21 16.40
C ILE A 56 2.21 11.03 15.88
N GLN A 57 2.86 10.04 15.31
CA GLN A 57 2.24 8.83 14.80
C GLN A 57 2.91 7.58 15.36
N ALA A 58 2.16 6.50 15.50
CA ALA A 58 2.71 5.20 15.88
C ALA A 58 2.50 4.19 14.74
N GLN A 59 3.57 3.47 14.43
CA GLN A 59 3.61 2.42 13.42
C GLN A 59 4.03 1.10 14.04
N SER A 60 3.56 0.01 13.43
CA SER A 60 3.97 -1.35 13.81
C SER A 60 5.20 -1.81 13.03
N GLY A 61 5.89 -2.81 13.55
CA GLY A 61 6.97 -3.53 12.88
C GLY A 61 8.35 -2.94 13.07
N GLY A 62 8.54 -2.01 14.03
CA GLY A 62 9.88 -1.51 14.37
C GLY A 62 10.72 -2.54 15.10
N SER A 63 12.00 -2.60 14.78
CA SER A 63 13.02 -3.46 15.36
C SER A 63 14.30 -2.69 15.69
N THR A 64 15.00 -3.09 16.74
CA THR A 64 16.30 -2.52 17.11
C THR A 64 17.39 -2.78 16.06
N THR A 65 17.13 -3.69 15.12
CA THR A 65 18.03 -4.00 13.99
C THR A 65 17.68 -3.22 12.72
N ASP A 66 16.66 -2.35 12.77
CA ASP A 66 16.28 -1.52 11.62
C ASP A 66 17.40 -0.55 11.24
N THR A 67 17.52 -0.32 9.94
CA THR A 67 18.45 0.66 9.35
C THR A 67 17.68 1.61 8.43
N LEU A 68 18.33 2.69 8.00
CA LEU A 68 17.80 3.58 6.97
C LEU A 68 18.32 3.23 5.55
N ASP A 69 18.86 2.02 5.37
CA ASP A 69 19.12 1.46 4.04
C ASP A 69 17.82 0.92 3.44
N PRO A 70 17.29 1.53 2.36
CA PRO A 70 16.03 1.11 1.75
C PRO A 70 16.00 -0.37 1.34
N ALA A 71 17.16 -0.95 1.03
CA ALA A 71 17.30 -2.35 0.62
C ALA A 71 16.76 -3.34 1.68
N THR A 72 16.71 -2.92 2.95
CA THR A 72 16.37 -3.78 4.10
C THR A 72 14.92 -3.59 4.61
N HIS A 73 14.19 -2.61 4.09
CA HIS A 73 12.89 -2.23 4.62
C HIS A 73 11.83 -3.31 4.38
N THR A 74 11.06 -3.65 5.43
CA THR A 74 9.99 -4.66 5.37
C THR A 74 8.76 -4.29 6.19
N SER A 75 8.84 -3.26 7.03
CA SER A 75 7.80 -2.92 7.99
C SER A 75 7.12 -1.58 7.68
N SER A 76 5.88 -1.41 8.18
CA SER A 76 5.17 -0.13 8.06
C SER A 76 5.97 1.03 8.64
N TRP A 77 6.72 0.79 9.72
CA TRP A 77 7.52 1.80 10.39
C TRP A 77 8.68 2.30 9.50
N ASN A 78 9.50 1.36 8.96
CA ASN A 78 10.60 1.72 8.04
C ASN A 78 10.07 2.46 6.81
N ILE A 79 9.03 1.92 6.15
CA ILE A 79 8.44 2.49 4.94
C ILE A 79 7.95 3.92 5.19
N ASN A 80 7.29 4.14 6.34
CA ASN A 80 6.78 5.48 6.67
C ASN A 80 7.91 6.49 6.89
N VAL A 81 8.99 6.09 7.56
CA VAL A 81 10.17 6.95 7.76
C VAL A 81 10.86 7.21 6.42
N GLU A 82 11.03 6.18 5.60
CA GLU A 82 11.66 6.29 4.27
C GLU A 82 10.96 7.33 3.39
N LEU A 83 9.63 7.25 3.28
CA LEU A 83 8.84 8.16 2.45
C LEU A 83 8.75 9.60 3.01
N GLN A 84 9.18 9.85 4.24
CA GLN A 84 9.40 11.20 4.76
C GLN A 84 10.73 11.78 4.26
N LEU A 85 11.76 10.93 4.19
CA LEU A 85 13.15 11.33 3.93
C LEU A 85 13.50 11.36 2.45
N ARG A 86 12.93 10.44 1.64
CA ARG A 86 13.31 10.25 0.23
C ARG A 86 12.08 10.17 -0.67
N ASN A 87 12.32 10.25 -1.97
CA ASN A 87 11.32 10.13 -3.02
C ASN A 87 11.75 9.08 -4.04
N CYS A 88 10.77 8.45 -4.69
CA CYS A 88 10.97 7.55 -5.82
C CYS A 88 10.98 8.32 -7.15
N LEU A 89 11.25 7.65 -8.26
CA LEU A 89 11.11 8.26 -9.59
C LEU A 89 9.64 8.56 -9.91
N THR A 90 8.74 7.69 -9.46
CA THR A 90 7.29 7.81 -9.61
C THR A 90 6.60 7.58 -8.27
N GLU A 91 5.38 8.05 -8.11
CA GLU A 91 4.52 7.72 -6.97
C GLU A 91 3.20 7.10 -7.44
N ILE A 92 2.54 6.32 -6.59
CA ILE A 92 1.22 5.76 -6.88
C ILE A 92 0.13 6.64 -6.27
N ASP A 93 -0.82 7.10 -7.10
CA ASP A 93 -1.93 7.91 -6.64
C ASP A 93 -3.05 7.07 -5.98
N HIS A 94 -4.07 7.76 -5.44
CA HIS A 94 -5.24 7.12 -4.81
C HIS A 94 -6.10 6.29 -5.77
N LYS A 95 -5.83 6.32 -7.09
CA LYS A 95 -6.46 5.48 -8.12
C LYS A 95 -5.54 4.33 -8.54
N PHE A 96 -4.48 4.10 -7.79
CA PHE A 96 -3.46 3.09 -8.09
C PHE A 96 -2.79 3.28 -9.46
N GLN A 97 -2.58 4.55 -9.86
CA GLN A 97 -1.89 4.88 -11.11
C GLN A 97 -0.55 5.56 -10.81
N PRO A 98 0.50 5.28 -11.62
CA PRO A 98 1.78 5.94 -11.47
C PRO A 98 1.68 7.41 -11.85
N LYS A 99 2.25 8.28 -11.03
CA LYS A 99 2.35 9.73 -11.21
C LYS A 99 3.79 10.18 -11.17
N PRO A 100 4.11 11.30 -11.85
CA PRO A 100 5.41 11.93 -11.76
C PRO A 100 5.81 12.24 -10.31
N GLU A 101 7.05 11.85 -9.94
CA GLU A 101 7.67 12.27 -8.70
C GLU A 101 9.06 12.87 -8.97
N LEU A 102 10.20 12.20 -8.71
CA LEU A 102 11.52 12.70 -9.13
C LEU A 102 11.70 12.68 -10.65
N ALA A 103 11.02 11.78 -11.36
CA ALA A 103 10.85 11.88 -12.79
C ALA A 103 9.60 12.72 -13.11
N GLU A 104 9.73 13.74 -13.94
CA GLU A 104 8.61 14.57 -14.38
C GLU A 104 7.83 13.95 -15.54
N SER A 105 8.47 13.02 -16.29
CA SER A 105 7.87 12.24 -17.35
C SER A 105 8.70 11.00 -17.68
N TRP A 106 8.09 10.07 -18.39
CA TRP A 106 8.76 8.87 -18.91
C TRP A 106 8.16 8.44 -20.24
N GLU A 107 8.96 7.71 -21.01
CA GLU A 107 8.57 7.11 -22.29
C GLU A 107 9.20 5.72 -22.43
N SER A 108 8.58 4.85 -23.23
CA SER A 108 9.11 3.53 -23.53
C SER A 108 9.24 3.26 -25.01
N SER A 109 10.11 2.30 -25.38
CA SER A 109 10.03 1.67 -26.68
C SER A 109 8.72 0.87 -26.83
N PRO A 110 8.26 0.60 -28.07
CA PRO A 110 7.03 -0.15 -28.33
C PRO A 110 7.00 -1.55 -27.69
N ASP A 111 8.16 -2.18 -27.53
CA ASP A 111 8.32 -3.49 -26.90
C ASP A 111 8.56 -3.42 -25.38
N ALA A 112 8.51 -2.21 -24.79
CA ALA A 112 8.74 -1.93 -23.38
C ALA A 112 10.08 -2.46 -22.82
N LYS A 113 11.11 -2.61 -23.69
CA LYS A 113 12.45 -3.02 -23.28
C LYS A 113 13.40 -1.86 -23.01
N LYS A 114 13.04 -0.68 -23.44
CA LYS A 114 13.79 0.54 -23.18
C LYS A 114 12.87 1.56 -22.54
N TRP A 115 13.28 2.11 -21.40
CA TRP A 115 12.56 3.15 -20.69
C TRP A 115 13.46 4.37 -20.51
N ILE A 116 12.89 5.54 -20.71
CA ILE A 116 13.57 6.82 -20.54
C ILE A 116 12.80 7.62 -19.50
N PHE A 117 13.49 8.04 -18.45
CA PHE A 117 12.93 8.92 -17.41
C PHE A 117 13.57 10.29 -17.50
N ASN A 118 12.77 11.33 -17.68
CA ASN A 118 13.20 12.72 -17.63
C ASN A 118 13.11 13.19 -16.18
N LEU A 119 14.26 13.53 -15.59
CA LEU A 119 14.36 13.87 -14.19
C LEU A 119 14.02 15.34 -13.93
N ARG A 120 13.40 15.60 -12.81
CA ARG A 120 13.05 16.94 -12.35
C ARG A 120 14.29 17.77 -12.08
N LYS A 121 14.30 19.01 -12.56
CA LYS A 121 15.37 19.98 -12.31
C LYS A 121 15.11 20.75 -11.00
N GLY A 122 16.17 21.26 -10.37
CA GLY A 122 16.06 22.08 -9.18
C GLY A 122 15.68 21.33 -7.90
N VAL A 123 15.76 19.99 -7.91
CA VAL A 123 15.63 19.17 -6.71
C VAL A 123 16.98 19.13 -5.99
N GLU A 124 16.96 19.31 -4.68
CA GLU A 124 18.13 19.21 -3.82
C GLU A 124 17.94 18.15 -2.75
N PHE A 125 19.03 17.47 -2.41
CA PHE A 125 19.10 16.66 -1.20
C PHE A 125 19.13 17.55 0.04
N HIS A 126 18.86 16.98 1.20
CA HIS A 126 18.82 17.70 2.49
C HIS A 126 20.12 18.41 2.83
N ASP A 127 21.24 17.99 2.27
CA ASP A 127 22.56 18.59 2.43
C ASP A 127 22.93 19.61 1.33
N GLY A 128 21.99 19.95 0.46
CA GLY A 128 22.17 20.93 -0.61
C GLY A 128 22.79 20.40 -1.91
N LYS A 129 23.16 19.11 -1.99
CA LYS A 129 23.59 18.52 -3.27
C LYS A 129 22.42 18.50 -4.24
N SER A 130 22.61 18.97 -5.47
CA SER A 130 21.62 18.84 -6.54
C SER A 130 21.43 17.38 -6.94
N PHE A 131 20.16 16.98 -7.10
CA PHE A 131 19.78 15.67 -7.61
C PHE A 131 20.02 15.57 -9.11
N ASP A 132 20.57 14.44 -9.56
CA ASP A 132 20.83 14.16 -10.95
C ASP A 132 20.77 12.66 -11.30
N ALA A 133 21.09 12.32 -12.55
CA ALA A 133 21.06 10.97 -13.08
C ALA A 133 22.05 10.00 -12.39
N GLU A 134 23.16 10.51 -11.87
CA GLU A 134 24.13 9.69 -11.15
C GLU A 134 23.53 9.10 -9.86
N ASP A 135 22.72 9.89 -9.14
CA ASP A 135 22.05 9.43 -7.93
C ASP A 135 21.06 8.29 -8.22
N VAL A 136 20.32 8.41 -9.33
CA VAL A 136 19.40 7.34 -9.77
C VAL A 136 20.17 6.07 -10.11
N ILE A 137 21.20 6.17 -10.93
CA ILE A 137 22.03 5.02 -11.35
C ILE A 137 22.67 4.36 -10.14
N TYR A 138 23.22 5.16 -9.23
CA TYR A 138 23.84 4.65 -8.01
C TYR A 138 22.81 3.91 -7.14
N THR A 139 21.64 4.49 -6.92
CA THR A 139 20.55 3.88 -6.15
C THR A 139 20.12 2.54 -6.77
N MET A 140 19.83 2.52 -8.07
CA MET A 140 19.35 1.30 -8.72
C MET A 140 20.44 0.20 -8.69
N ASN A 141 21.70 0.54 -8.81
CA ASN A 141 22.82 -0.42 -8.75
C ASN A 141 23.02 -0.98 -7.34
N HIS A 142 22.61 -0.30 -6.27
CA HIS A 142 22.60 -0.83 -4.90
C HIS A 142 21.66 -2.03 -4.75
N HIS A 143 20.57 -2.05 -5.51
CA HIS A 143 19.54 -3.10 -5.44
C HIS A 143 19.77 -4.26 -6.41
N ARG A 144 20.75 -4.17 -7.35
CA ARG A 144 21.00 -5.18 -8.39
C ARG A 144 22.40 -5.78 -8.27
N GLY A 145 22.62 -6.85 -9.05
CA GLY A 145 23.87 -7.60 -9.04
C GLY A 145 23.77 -8.90 -8.21
N GLU A 146 24.72 -9.80 -8.43
CA GLU A 146 24.69 -11.13 -7.83
C GLU A 146 24.78 -11.06 -6.29
N ASP A 147 25.59 -10.16 -5.76
CA ASP A 147 25.85 -10.01 -4.33
C ASP A 147 24.80 -9.17 -3.59
N SER A 148 23.86 -8.54 -4.31
CA SER A 148 22.83 -7.72 -3.68
C SER A 148 21.90 -8.56 -2.81
N LYS A 149 21.73 -8.15 -1.56
CA LYS A 149 20.77 -8.72 -0.59
C LYS A 149 19.48 -7.89 -0.49
N SER A 150 19.29 -6.96 -1.41
CA SER A 150 18.10 -6.11 -1.42
C SER A 150 16.81 -6.90 -1.60
N ASN A 151 15.80 -6.57 -0.83
CA ASN A 151 14.45 -7.08 -0.99
C ASN A 151 13.83 -6.69 -2.35
N ALA A 152 14.33 -5.63 -3.00
CA ALA A 152 13.91 -5.21 -4.33
C ALA A 152 14.71 -5.83 -5.48
N LYS A 153 15.67 -6.73 -5.21
CA LYS A 153 16.54 -7.33 -6.24
C LYS A 153 15.73 -7.91 -7.39
N THR A 154 14.69 -8.65 -7.11
CA THR A 154 13.84 -9.30 -8.12
C THR A 154 13.09 -8.32 -9.01
N TYR A 155 12.81 -7.11 -8.53
CA TYR A 155 12.14 -6.07 -9.31
C TYR A 155 13.01 -5.52 -10.44
N LEU A 156 14.30 -5.62 -10.29
CA LEU A 156 15.30 -5.12 -11.26
C LEU A 156 16.03 -6.23 -12.04
N GLU A 157 15.62 -7.49 -11.93
CA GLU A 157 16.24 -8.63 -12.61
C GLU A 157 16.28 -8.47 -14.14
N THR A 158 15.25 -7.87 -14.71
CA THR A 158 15.19 -7.62 -16.16
C THR A 158 16.08 -6.46 -16.61
N VAL A 159 16.55 -5.61 -15.70
CA VAL A 159 17.35 -4.44 -16.04
C VAL A 159 18.77 -4.87 -16.36
N THR A 160 19.18 -4.75 -17.62
CA THR A 160 20.52 -5.11 -18.10
C THR A 160 21.50 -3.96 -17.99
N ASP A 161 21.04 -2.74 -18.23
CA ASP A 161 21.88 -1.55 -18.21
C ASP A 161 21.09 -0.30 -17.77
N ILE A 162 21.80 0.67 -17.18
CA ILE A 162 21.25 1.96 -16.77
C ILE A 162 22.26 3.04 -17.15
N LYS A 163 21.85 4.00 -17.97
CA LYS A 163 22.73 5.04 -18.51
C LYS A 163 22.20 6.43 -18.25
N ALA A 164 23.09 7.36 -17.94
CA ALA A 164 22.80 8.77 -17.99
C ALA A 164 22.82 9.28 -19.44
N ASP A 165 21.83 10.10 -19.80
CA ASP A 165 21.84 10.91 -21.01
C ASP A 165 21.79 12.37 -20.57
N GLY A 166 22.95 12.90 -20.17
CA GLY A 166 23.09 14.16 -19.45
C GLY A 166 22.67 14.05 -17.99
N LYS A 167 22.53 15.19 -17.31
CA LYS A 167 22.26 15.25 -15.86
C LYS A 167 20.83 14.90 -15.46
N HIS A 168 19.88 15.08 -16.38
CA HIS A 168 18.46 14.99 -16.05
C HIS A 168 17.70 14.00 -16.92
N ARG A 169 18.37 12.96 -17.39
CA ARG A 169 17.75 11.89 -18.16
C ARG A 169 18.44 10.56 -17.89
N VAL A 170 17.64 9.55 -17.58
CA VAL A 170 18.13 8.19 -17.32
C VAL A 170 17.45 7.22 -18.25
N ILE A 171 18.24 6.34 -18.84
CA ILE A 171 17.80 5.29 -19.77
C ILE A 171 18.01 3.94 -19.10
N PHE A 172 16.95 3.15 -19.04
CA PHE A 172 16.97 1.75 -18.62
C PHE A 172 16.82 0.84 -19.83
N GLU A 173 17.71 -0.13 -19.96
CA GLU A 173 17.63 -1.22 -20.95
C GLU A 173 17.22 -2.50 -20.23
N LEU A 174 16.25 -3.25 -20.78
CA LEU A 174 15.71 -4.45 -20.17
C LEU A 174 15.86 -5.67 -21.10
N SER A 175 16.12 -6.83 -20.53
CA SER A 175 16.20 -8.11 -21.27
C SER A 175 14.85 -8.56 -21.79
N ALA A 176 13.75 -8.20 -21.10
CA ALA A 176 12.38 -8.49 -21.46
C ALA A 176 11.51 -7.25 -21.32
N GLY A 177 10.43 -7.15 -22.11
CA GLY A 177 9.50 -6.03 -22.04
C GLY A 177 8.71 -6.02 -20.73
N VAL A 178 8.73 -4.89 -20.01
CA VAL A 178 8.01 -4.68 -18.76
C VAL A 178 7.15 -3.42 -18.87
N ALA A 179 5.87 -3.60 -19.20
CA ALA A 179 4.94 -2.48 -19.38
C ALA A 179 4.60 -1.77 -18.05
N ASP A 180 4.85 -2.40 -16.92
CA ASP A 180 4.59 -1.88 -15.57
C ASP A 180 5.82 -1.24 -14.92
N PHE A 181 6.88 -1.00 -15.67
CA PHE A 181 8.12 -0.46 -15.14
C PHE A 181 7.94 0.85 -14.33
N PRO A 182 7.05 1.80 -14.72
CA PRO A 182 6.76 2.97 -13.88
C PRO A 182 6.11 2.64 -12.53
N PHE A 183 5.39 1.52 -12.40
CA PHE A 183 4.88 1.05 -11.11
C PHE A 183 6.00 0.51 -10.23
N ILE A 184 6.96 -0.20 -10.82
CA ILE A 184 8.15 -0.69 -10.12
C ILE A 184 8.94 0.48 -9.56
N MET A 185 9.12 1.54 -10.35
CA MET A 185 9.86 2.74 -9.94
C MET A 185 9.20 3.55 -8.82
N ALA A 186 8.00 3.17 -8.38
CA ALA A 186 7.31 3.74 -7.21
C ALA A 186 7.48 2.88 -5.94
N ASP A 187 8.21 1.78 -6.00
CA ASP A 187 8.46 0.94 -4.83
C ASP A 187 9.36 1.65 -3.82
N TYR A 188 9.01 1.61 -2.56
CA TYR A 188 9.70 2.34 -1.48
C TYR A 188 11.16 1.91 -1.29
N HIS A 189 11.53 0.69 -1.67
CA HIS A 189 12.94 0.29 -1.67
C HIS A 189 13.76 1.07 -2.70
N LEU A 190 13.13 1.48 -3.81
CA LEU A 190 13.78 2.21 -4.89
C LEU A 190 13.77 3.74 -4.68
N ALA A 191 13.46 4.18 -3.46
CA ALA A 191 13.57 5.60 -3.09
C ALA A 191 15.02 6.08 -3.26
N VAL A 192 15.19 7.20 -3.96
CA VAL A 192 16.50 7.64 -4.42
C VAL A 192 17.30 8.28 -3.28
N PHE A 193 18.51 7.82 -3.10
CA PHE A 193 19.51 8.36 -2.19
C PHE A 193 20.74 8.88 -2.94
N LYS A 194 21.50 9.73 -2.28
CA LYS A 194 22.67 10.40 -2.85
C LYS A 194 23.76 9.40 -3.28
N ALA A 195 24.30 9.59 -4.47
CA ALA A 195 25.46 8.81 -4.93
C ALA A 195 26.62 8.86 -3.91
N GLY A 196 27.21 7.70 -3.66
CA GLY A 196 28.27 7.52 -2.66
C GLY A 196 27.76 7.14 -1.26
N THR A 197 26.45 7.16 -0.99
CA THR A 197 25.88 6.70 0.29
C THR A 197 26.07 5.19 0.45
N LYS A 198 26.68 4.76 1.55
CA LYS A 198 26.94 3.34 1.85
C LYS A 198 27.09 3.10 3.35
N GLY A 199 26.73 1.89 3.80
CA GLY A 199 26.89 1.48 5.20
C GLY A 199 26.29 2.48 6.19
N PRO A 200 27.06 2.94 7.21
CA PRO A 200 26.57 3.86 8.22
C PRO A 200 26.10 5.23 7.70
N GLU A 201 26.42 5.59 6.46
CA GLU A 201 25.98 6.84 5.84
C GLU A 201 24.44 6.88 5.65
N PHE A 202 23.80 5.72 5.50
CA PHE A 202 22.34 5.64 5.42
C PHE A 202 21.65 6.23 6.65
N GLU A 203 22.25 6.05 7.85
CA GLU A 203 21.69 6.51 9.12
C GLU A 203 21.62 8.04 9.24
N LYS A 204 22.26 8.78 8.33
CA LYS A 204 22.11 10.23 8.24
C LYS A 204 20.77 10.65 7.65
N GLY A 205 20.02 9.72 7.02
CA GLY A 205 18.70 9.96 6.44
C GLY A 205 18.67 11.04 5.35
N ILE A 206 19.81 11.28 4.66
CA ILE A 206 19.89 12.27 3.59
C ILE A 206 19.04 11.81 2.39
N GLY A 207 18.13 12.65 1.97
CA GLY A 207 17.23 12.41 0.84
C GLY A 207 16.69 13.69 0.25
N THR A 208 15.73 13.57 -0.66
CA THR A 208 15.05 14.67 -1.35
C THR A 208 13.65 14.95 -0.78
N GLY A 209 13.30 14.28 0.32
CA GLY A 209 11.96 14.22 0.89
C GLY A 209 11.49 15.49 1.58
N GLY A 210 10.21 15.50 1.94
CA GLY A 210 9.55 16.65 2.58
C GLY A 210 9.96 16.90 4.02
N TYR A 211 10.72 15.98 4.62
CA TYR A 211 11.19 16.07 6.00
C TYR A 211 12.66 15.68 6.10
N ILE A 212 13.38 16.33 7.01
CA ILE A 212 14.80 16.16 7.29
C ILE A 212 14.93 15.46 8.62
N LEU A 213 15.76 14.42 8.70
CA LEU A 213 16.00 13.65 9.92
C LEU A 213 16.69 14.50 10.99
N GLU A 214 16.16 14.46 12.23
CA GLU A 214 16.75 15.07 13.41
C GLU A 214 17.22 14.00 14.44
N LYS A 215 16.44 12.91 14.56
CA LYS A 215 16.76 11.78 15.45
C LYS A 215 16.35 10.49 14.79
N TRP A 216 17.21 9.51 14.89
CA TRP A 216 16.95 8.12 14.52
C TRP A 216 17.37 7.21 15.67
N GLU A 217 16.44 6.42 16.17
CA GLU A 217 16.66 5.40 17.18
C GLU A 217 15.93 4.13 16.73
N PRO A 218 16.65 3.14 16.17
CA PRO A 218 16.05 1.95 15.55
C PRO A 218 15.07 1.24 16.48
N GLY A 219 13.89 0.92 15.98
CA GLY A 219 12.84 0.25 16.72
C GLY A 219 12.18 1.07 17.84
N VAL A 220 12.51 2.36 17.97
CA VAL A 220 11.96 3.25 19.00
C VAL A 220 11.32 4.49 18.41
N THR A 221 12.10 5.35 17.75
CA THR A 221 11.59 6.62 17.24
C THR A 221 12.41 7.18 16.08
N ALA A 222 11.73 7.80 15.14
CA ALA A 222 12.32 8.72 14.16
C ALA A 222 11.69 10.11 14.32
N ILE A 223 12.51 11.13 14.47
CA ILE A 223 12.07 12.51 14.57
C ILE A 223 12.58 13.26 13.35
N THR A 224 11.66 13.91 12.65
CA THR A 224 11.95 14.66 11.44
C THR A 224 11.37 16.08 11.52
N ARG A 225 12.04 17.05 10.93
CA ARG A 225 11.54 18.43 10.76
C ARG A 225 11.22 18.71 9.31
N ARG A 226 10.32 19.65 9.07
CA ARG A 226 9.97 20.07 7.71
C ARG A 226 11.22 20.51 6.92
N ASN A 227 11.31 20.03 5.68
CA ASN A 227 12.26 20.54 4.71
C ASN A 227 11.75 21.88 4.14
N PRO A 228 12.41 23.02 4.41
CA PRO A 228 11.98 24.32 3.89
C PRO A 228 12.12 24.43 2.38
N ASN A 229 13.03 23.65 1.78
CA ASN A 229 13.36 23.66 0.35
C ASN A 229 12.71 22.49 -0.39
N TYR A 230 11.62 21.89 0.16
CA TYR A 230 10.98 20.77 -0.51
C TYR A 230 10.40 21.18 -1.86
N TRP A 231 10.83 20.52 -2.90
CA TRP A 231 10.47 20.80 -4.29
C TRP A 231 8.99 20.55 -4.64
N LYS A 232 8.29 19.71 -3.86
CA LYS A 232 6.91 19.30 -4.13
C LYS A 232 5.92 20.16 -3.36
N GLU A 233 5.20 21.02 -4.09
CA GLU A 233 4.20 21.88 -3.50
C GLU A 233 3.04 21.13 -2.85
N GLY A 234 2.40 21.73 -1.84
CA GLY A 234 1.22 21.17 -1.18
C GLY A 234 1.51 19.93 -0.31
N ARG A 235 2.75 19.72 0.09
CA ARG A 235 3.22 18.64 0.99
C ARG A 235 4.02 19.23 2.16
N GLY A 236 4.36 18.38 3.13
CA GLY A 236 5.17 18.79 4.29
C GLY A 236 4.47 19.83 5.17
N HIS A 237 3.24 19.55 5.60
CA HIS A 237 2.42 20.55 6.31
C HIS A 237 2.83 20.75 7.77
N PHE A 238 3.28 19.71 8.47
CA PHE A 238 3.70 19.79 9.88
C PHE A 238 5.12 20.37 9.98
N ASP A 239 5.40 21.09 11.07
CA ASP A 239 6.76 21.56 11.35
C ASP A 239 7.67 20.39 11.75
N LYS A 240 7.11 19.43 12.50
CA LYS A 240 7.80 18.27 13.04
C LYS A 240 6.92 17.04 12.93
N VAL A 241 7.51 15.91 12.58
CA VAL A 241 6.87 14.60 12.63
C VAL A 241 7.69 13.70 13.55
N GLU A 242 7.01 13.02 14.47
CA GLU A 242 7.58 11.98 15.30
C GLU A 242 6.90 10.67 14.97
N THR A 243 7.67 9.70 14.50
CA THR A 243 7.20 8.36 14.18
C THR A 243 7.70 7.39 15.23
N LEU A 244 6.79 6.88 16.04
CA LEU A 244 7.08 5.94 17.13
C LEU A 244 6.92 4.51 16.64
N ALA A 245 7.83 3.62 16.99
CA ALA A 245 7.68 2.19 16.81
C ALA A 245 6.96 1.61 18.04
N ILE A 246 5.68 1.31 17.91
CA ILE A 246 4.89 0.68 18.96
C ILE A 246 4.27 -0.60 18.40
N ASN A 247 4.88 -1.76 18.69
CA ASN A 247 4.45 -3.04 18.09
C ASN A 247 3.13 -3.56 18.69
N ASP A 248 2.86 -3.33 19.96
CA ASP A 248 1.62 -3.76 20.61
C ASP A 248 0.42 -2.91 20.16
N VAL A 249 -0.60 -3.54 19.59
CA VAL A 249 -1.79 -2.86 19.09
C VAL A 249 -2.63 -2.21 20.19
N ASN A 250 -2.64 -2.78 21.41
CA ASN A 250 -3.38 -2.21 22.54
C ASN A 250 -2.69 -0.95 23.04
N ALA A 251 -1.36 -0.95 23.09
CA ALA A 251 -0.57 0.24 23.44
C ALA A 251 -0.82 1.36 22.41
N ARG A 252 -0.79 1.10 21.10
CA ARG A 252 -1.15 2.08 20.06
C ARG A 252 -2.59 2.59 20.23
N THR A 253 -3.53 1.68 20.47
CA THR A 253 -4.94 2.03 20.68
C THR A 253 -5.13 2.94 21.90
N ASN A 254 -4.44 2.67 22.99
CA ASN A 254 -4.50 3.51 24.20
C ASN A 254 -3.86 4.88 23.93
N ALA A 255 -2.71 4.92 23.26
CA ALA A 255 -2.02 6.16 22.94
C ALA A 255 -2.88 7.10 22.07
N VAL A 256 -3.58 6.58 21.04
CA VAL A 256 -4.49 7.41 20.22
C VAL A 256 -5.72 7.85 21.00
N LYS A 257 -6.29 7.01 21.88
CA LYS A 257 -7.44 7.38 22.72
C LYS A 257 -7.12 8.47 23.73
N THR A 258 -5.92 8.48 24.25
CA THR A 258 -5.45 9.49 25.21
C THR A 258 -4.90 10.76 24.54
N GLY A 259 -4.78 10.79 23.21
CA GLY A 259 -4.21 11.91 22.47
C GLY A 259 -2.69 12.01 22.56
N GLN A 260 -1.99 10.97 23.05
CA GLN A 260 -0.53 10.90 23.04
C GLN A 260 0.02 10.79 21.60
N ILE A 261 -0.75 10.17 20.70
CA ILE A 261 -0.46 10.11 19.28
C ILE A 261 -1.69 10.58 18.47
N HIS A 262 -1.45 11.07 17.26
CA HIS A 262 -2.49 11.58 16.37
C HIS A 262 -2.92 10.56 15.31
N PHE A 263 -2.10 9.54 15.07
CA PHE A 263 -2.36 8.50 14.08
C PHE A 263 -1.75 7.17 14.51
N MET A 264 -2.40 6.07 14.18
CA MET A 264 -1.86 4.72 14.26
C MET A 264 -2.23 3.90 13.03
N ASP A 265 -1.34 3.00 12.63
CA ASP A 265 -1.63 1.97 11.63
C ASP A 265 -2.33 0.74 12.24
N ARG A 266 -2.87 -0.11 11.38
CA ARG A 266 -3.33 -1.48 11.71
C ARG A 266 -4.19 -1.54 12.98
N CYS A 267 -5.31 -0.80 12.97
CA CYS A 267 -6.30 -0.82 14.05
C CYS A 267 -6.83 -2.26 14.29
N GLU A 268 -6.99 -2.63 15.56
CA GLU A 268 -7.58 -3.92 15.94
C GLU A 268 -9.03 -4.02 15.48
N ARG A 269 -9.30 -4.94 14.54
CA ARG A 269 -10.63 -5.08 13.92
C ARG A 269 -11.70 -5.54 14.90
N LYS A 270 -11.36 -6.36 15.89
CA LYS A 270 -12.31 -6.85 16.91
C LYS A 270 -12.86 -5.70 17.77
N THR A 271 -12.06 -4.67 18.02
CA THR A 271 -12.40 -3.55 18.91
C THR A 271 -12.63 -2.21 18.19
N VAL A 272 -12.50 -2.16 16.86
CA VAL A 272 -12.67 -0.93 16.07
C VAL A 272 -14.00 -0.23 16.30
N HIS A 273 -15.07 -0.99 16.56
CA HIS A 273 -16.39 -0.45 16.87
C HIS A 273 -16.40 0.40 18.16
N LEU A 274 -15.51 0.13 19.11
CA LEU A 274 -15.33 0.92 20.32
C LEU A 274 -14.61 2.23 20.01
N LEU A 275 -13.57 2.17 19.15
CA LEU A 275 -12.86 3.37 18.70
C LEU A 275 -13.76 4.32 17.91
N LYS A 276 -14.65 3.81 17.05
CA LYS A 276 -15.65 4.62 16.34
C LYS A 276 -16.58 5.44 17.25
N ARG A 277 -16.76 5.00 18.48
CA ARG A 277 -17.58 5.73 19.48
C ARG A 277 -16.78 6.75 20.28
N SER A 278 -15.45 6.72 20.16
CA SER A 278 -14.59 7.65 20.89
C SER A 278 -14.61 9.02 20.20
N LYS A 279 -14.87 10.06 20.98
CA LYS A 279 -14.89 11.44 20.46
C LYS A 279 -13.53 11.85 19.93
N GLY A 280 -13.50 12.43 18.73
CA GLY A 280 -12.28 12.93 18.10
C GLY A 280 -11.42 11.85 17.40
N ILE A 281 -11.90 10.61 17.32
CA ILE A 281 -11.24 9.52 16.58
C ILE A 281 -12.01 9.22 15.30
N GLU A 282 -11.32 9.16 14.18
CA GLU A 282 -11.83 8.72 12.90
C GLU A 282 -11.16 7.40 12.49
N ILE A 283 -11.95 6.47 11.96
CA ILE A 283 -11.47 5.20 11.41
C ILE A 283 -11.48 5.31 9.89
N ILE A 284 -10.30 5.27 9.30
CA ILE A 284 -10.12 5.30 7.86
C ILE A 284 -9.90 3.85 7.38
N ALA A 285 -10.83 3.34 6.60
CA ALA A 285 -10.73 2.04 5.94
C ALA A 285 -10.53 2.26 4.44
N VAL A 286 -9.45 1.72 3.90
CA VAL A 286 -9.11 1.84 2.48
C VAL A 286 -9.10 0.47 1.82
N THR A 287 -9.65 0.37 0.61
CA THR A 287 -9.50 -0.80 -0.25
C THR A 287 -8.16 -0.69 -0.97
N ALA A 288 -7.37 -1.75 -0.90
CA ALA A 288 -6.04 -1.81 -1.50
C ALA A 288 -5.80 -3.21 -2.11
N THR A 289 -4.58 -3.46 -2.54
CA THR A 289 -4.16 -4.74 -3.12
C THR A 289 -3.76 -5.78 -2.08
N PHE A 290 -3.74 -5.41 -0.81
CA PHE A 290 -3.40 -6.30 0.29
C PHE A 290 -4.42 -7.44 0.41
N HIS A 291 -3.96 -8.69 0.48
CA HIS A 291 -4.83 -9.85 0.53
C HIS A 291 -4.27 -10.92 1.49
N TYR A 292 -5.16 -11.71 2.05
CA TYR A 292 -4.84 -12.87 2.88
C TYR A 292 -5.01 -14.14 2.08
N THR A 293 -4.07 -15.06 2.20
CA THR A 293 -4.05 -16.32 1.46
C THR A 293 -3.75 -17.50 2.36
N MET A 294 -4.18 -18.68 1.93
CA MET A 294 -3.78 -19.97 2.47
C MET A 294 -3.16 -20.75 1.29
N PRO A 295 -1.87 -20.53 1.00
CA PRO A 295 -1.23 -21.08 -0.20
C PRO A 295 -1.05 -22.58 -0.11
N MET A 296 -1.18 -23.26 -1.26
CA MET A 296 -0.88 -24.67 -1.42
C MET A 296 0.34 -24.82 -2.33
N ASN A 297 1.42 -25.45 -1.84
CA ASN A 297 2.59 -25.71 -2.67
C ASN A 297 2.29 -26.82 -3.69
N THR A 298 2.11 -26.43 -4.94
CA THR A 298 1.74 -27.35 -6.04
C THR A 298 2.85 -28.32 -6.45
N GLN A 299 4.07 -28.16 -5.96
CA GLN A 299 5.18 -29.08 -6.17
C GLN A 299 5.22 -30.20 -5.11
N MET A 300 4.38 -30.10 -4.08
CA MET A 300 4.31 -31.07 -2.99
C MET A 300 3.00 -31.85 -3.03
N LYS A 301 3.09 -33.16 -2.74
CA LYS A 301 1.90 -34.02 -2.50
C LYS A 301 1.23 -33.61 -1.18
N PRO A 302 -0.11 -33.65 -1.12
CA PRO A 302 -1.04 -34.02 -2.20
C PRO A 302 -1.50 -32.84 -3.07
N TYR A 303 -0.87 -31.65 -2.94
CA TYR A 303 -1.30 -30.40 -3.60
C TYR A 303 -0.91 -30.32 -5.09
N ASP A 304 -0.13 -31.29 -5.59
CA ASP A 304 0.11 -31.48 -7.03
C ASP A 304 -1.16 -31.95 -7.76
N ASP A 305 -2.11 -32.64 -7.09
CA ASP A 305 -3.43 -32.97 -7.65
C ASP A 305 -4.38 -31.78 -7.64
N ASN A 306 -4.84 -31.39 -8.83
CA ASN A 306 -5.81 -30.31 -8.97
C ASN A 306 -7.17 -30.61 -8.30
N ASN A 307 -7.58 -31.87 -8.18
CA ASN A 307 -8.84 -32.23 -7.50
C ASN A 307 -8.73 -31.93 -5.98
N VAL A 308 -7.56 -32.15 -5.37
CA VAL A 308 -7.29 -31.75 -3.98
C VAL A 308 -7.43 -30.25 -3.82
N ARG A 309 -6.77 -29.48 -4.69
CA ARG A 309 -6.85 -28.03 -4.63
C ARG A 309 -8.26 -27.49 -4.84
N LEU A 310 -9.02 -28.07 -5.78
CA LEU A 310 -10.43 -27.73 -5.99
C LEU A 310 -11.30 -28.04 -4.79
N ALA A 311 -11.11 -29.22 -4.17
CA ALA A 311 -11.82 -29.60 -2.96
C ALA A 311 -11.61 -28.56 -1.85
N LEU A 312 -10.36 -28.21 -1.57
CA LEU A 312 -10.00 -27.21 -0.55
C LEU A 312 -10.53 -25.82 -0.88
N LYS A 313 -10.49 -25.40 -2.15
CA LYS A 313 -11.02 -24.09 -2.59
C LYS A 313 -12.55 -23.99 -2.48
N TYR A 314 -13.29 -25.06 -2.71
CA TYR A 314 -14.75 -25.12 -2.50
C TYR A 314 -15.13 -25.24 -1.02
N ALA A 315 -14.22 -25.75 -0.18
CA ALA A 315 -14.47 -25.97 1.24
C ALA A 315 -14.34 -24.70 2.11
N VAL A 316 -13.96 -23.54 1.56
CA VAL A 316 -13.82 -22.29 2.31
C VAL A 316 -14.98 -21.32 2.03
N ASN A 317 -15.66 -20.88 3.08
CA ASN A 317 -16.67 -19.82 3.00
C ASN A 317 -16.02 -18.45 3.17
N ARG A 318 -15.66 -17.82 2.06
CA ARG A 318 -14.95 -16.53 2.04
C ARG A 318 -15.79 -15.39 2.58
N GLU A 319 -17.09 -15.39 2.33
CA GLU A 319 -18.00 -14.37 2.85
C GLU A 319 -18.07 -14.42 4.38
N GLU A 320 -18.11 -15.63 4.95
CA GLU A 320 -18.09 -15.80 6.41
C GLU A 320 -16.72 -15.39 6.98
N MET A 321 -15.61 -15.67 6.27
CA MET A 321 -14.27 -15.19 6.63
C MET A 321 -14.24 -13.65 6.73
N VAL A 322 -14.73 -12.94 5.72
CA VAL A 322 -14.82 -11.48 5.74
C VAL A 322 -15.66 -11.00 6.92
N LYS A 323 -16.81 -11.62 7.15
CA LYS A 323 -17.72 -11.22 8.24
C LYS A 323 -17.13 -11.44 9.62
N ARG A 324 -16.55 -12.62 9.88
CA ARG A 324 -16.13 -13.04 11.23
C ARG A 324 -14.71 -12.67 11.56
N ILE A 325 -13.78 -12.80 10.60
CA ILE A 325 -12.36 -12.53 10.82
C ILE A 325 -12.04 -11.06 10.59
N LEU A 326 -12.58 -10.49 9.49
CA LEU A 326 -12.32 -9.10 9.13
C LEU A 326 -13.37 -8.12 9.69
N ASN A 327 -14.39 -8.61 10.39
CA ASN A 327 -15.50 -7.77 10.90
C ASN A 327 -16.14 -6.89 9.81
N GLY A 328 -16.21 -7.39 8.57
CA GLY A 328 -16.73 -6.68 7.42
C GLY A 328 -15.75 -5.67 6.78
N TYR A 329 -14.52 -5.55 7.27
CA TYR A 329 -13.49 -4.67 6.68
C TYR A 329 -12.68 -5.44 5.64
N GLY A 330 -13.27 -5.68 4.47
CA GLY A 330 -12.64 -6.39 3.37
C GLY A 330 -13.65 -6.94 2.39
N GLU A 331 -13.16 -7.62 1.37
CA GLU A 331 -13.96 -8.26 0.35
C GLU A 331 -13.49 -9.71 0.14
N ALA A 332 -14.43 -10.57 -0.29
CA ALA A 332 -14.08 -11.95 -0.63
C ALA A 332 -13.25 -11.98 -1.91
N GLY A 333 -12.05 -12.53 -1.83
CA GLY A 333 -11.18 -12.80 -2.98
C GLY A 333 -11.66 -13.95 -3.85
N ASN A 334 -10.93 -14.26 -4.93
CA ASN A 334 -11.31 -15.31 -5.89
C ASN A 334 -10.11 -16.15 -6.36
N ASP A 335 -9.42 -16.82 -5.47
CA ASP A 335 -8.33 -17.77 -5.78
C ASP A 335 -7.14 -17.22 -6.60
N HIS A 336 -7.01 -15.91 -6.71
CA HIS A 336 -5.91 -15.23 -7.38
C HIS A 336 -5.55 -13.91 -6.66
N PRO A 337 -4.31 -13.44 -6.75
CA PRO A 337 -3.83 -12.29 -5.98
C PRO A 337 -4.21 -10.93 -6.57
N ILE A 338 -4.85 -10.90 -7.76
CA ILE A 338 -5.14 -9.65 -8.45
C ILE A 338 -6.43 -9.02 -7.89
N ALA A 339 -6.30 -7.91 -7.21
CA ALA A 339 -7.43 -7.19 -6.63
C ALA A 339 -8.26 -6.42 -7.68
N PRO A 340 -9.56 -6.15 -7.43
CA PRO A 340 -10.43 -5.42 -8.35
C PRO A 340 -9.93 -4.02 -8.74
N VAL A 341 -9.10 -3.39 -7.92
CA VAL A 341 -8.48 -2.08 -8.19
C VAL A 341 -7.33 -2.15 -9.19
N ASN A 342 -6.80 -3.36 -9.46
CA ASN A 342 -5.71 -3.57 -10.40
C ASN A 342 -6.24 -3.59 -11.83
N ARG A 343 -5.53 -2.93 -12.77
CA ARG A 343 -5.91 -2.86 -14.19
C ARG A 343 -5.95 -4.21 -14.90
N TYR A 344 -5.26 -5.23 -14.37
CA TYR A 344 -5.23 -6.59 -14.91
C TYR A 344 -6.27 -7.51 -14.26
N PHE A 345 -7.15 -6.98 -13.43
CA PHE A 345 -8.21 -7.77 -12.82
C PHE A 345 -9.15 -8.35 -13.88
N ALA A 346 -9.22 -9.68 -13.94
CA ALA A 346 -10.09 -10.39 -14.86
C ALA A 346 -11.54 -10.41 -14.31
N LYS A 347 -12.36 -9.47 -14.76
CA LYS A 347 -13.75 -9.28 -14.29
C LYS A 347 -14.66 -10.46 -14.65
N ASP A 348 -14.32 -11.17 -15.72
CA ASP A 348 -15.14 -12.26 -16.29
C ASP A 348 -14.86 -13.62 -15.65
N LEU A 349 -13.87 -13.73 -14.76
CA LEU A 349 -13.62 -14.97 -14.04
C LEU A 349 -14.75 -15.24 -13.04
N PRO A 350 -15.38 -16.43 -13.10
CA PRO A 350 -16.44 -16.79 -12.17
C PRO A 350 -15.90 -16.81 -10.73
N LYS A 351 -16.58 -16.12 -9.82
CA LYS A 351 -16.24 -16.20 -8.40
C LYS A 351 -16.60 -17.58 -7.85
N ARG A 352 -15.62 -18.23 -7.24
CA ARG A 352 -15.83 -19.53 -6.60
C ARG A 352 -16.60 -19.33 -5.31
N GLN A 353 -17.80 -19.92 -5.27
CA GLN A 353 -18.64 -19.92 -4.09
C GLN A 353 -18.28 -21.11 -3.17
N TYR A 354 -18.59 -20.97 -1.88
CA TYR A 354 -18.54 -22.06 -0.93
C TYR A 354 -19.54 -23.15 -1.33
N ASP A 355 -19.07 -24.36 -1.52
CA ASP A 355 -19.90 -25.48 -1.97
C ASP A 355 -19.35 -26.79 -1.38
N PRO A 356 -19.85 -27.21 -0.18
CA PRO A 356 -19.40 -28.43 0.48
C PRO A 356 -19.63 -29.69 -0.34
N GLU A 357 -20.68 -29.72 -1.18
CA GLU A 357 -20.96 -30.93 -2.01
C GLU A 357 -19.94 -31.05 -3.16
N LYS A 358 -19.57 -29.96 -3.80
CA LYS A 358 -18.45 -29.93 -4.75
C LYS A 358 -17.13 -30.25 -4.09
N ALA A 359 -16.87 -29.72 -2.91
CA ALA A 359 -15.68 -30.06 -2.15
C ALA A 359 -15.60 -31.59 -1.86
N LYS A 360 -16.70 -32.20 -1.42
CA LYS A 360 -16.84 -33.63 -1.19
C LYS A 360 -16.65 -34.43 -2.48
N PHE A 361 -17.21 -33.97 -3.58
CA PHE A 361 -17.02 -34.61 -4.89
C PHE A 361 -15.55 -34.63 -5.29
N TYR A 362 -14.86 -33.49 -5.22
CA TYR A 362 -13.47 -33.41 -5.65
C TYR A 362 -12.50 -34.16 -4.72
N ILE A 363 -12.71 -34.15 -3.40
CA ILE A 363 -11.85 -34.92 -2.48
C ILE A 363 -12.00 -36.42 -2.67
N LYS A 364 -13.24 -36.87 -2.96
CA LYS A 364 -13.50 -38.26 -3.34
C LYS A 364 -12.82 -38.64 -4.66
N LYS A 365 -12.89 -37.77 -5.66
CA LYS A 365 -12.24 -37.96 -6.97
C LYS A 365 -10.72 -38.04 -6.85
N ALA A 366 -10.13 -37.32 -5.88
CA ALA A 366 -8.71 -37.45 -5.55
C ALA A 366 -8.34 -38.67 -4.71
N GLY A 367 -9.32 -39.46 -4.22
CA GLY A 367 -9.07 -40.59 -3.32
C GLY A 367 -8.57 -40.21 -1.93
N MET A 368 -8.85 -38.93 -1.49
CA MET A 368 -8.27 -38.34 -0.27
C MET A 368 -9.30 -38.12 0.86
N GLN A 369 -10.40 -38.90 0.88
CA GLN A 369 -11.47 -38.74 1.88
C GLN A 369 -10.98 -38.96 3.32
N ASP A 370 -9.99 -39.83 3.52
CA ASP A 370 -9.44 -40.18 4.83
C ASP A 370 -8.18 -39.42 5.18
N HIS A 371 -7.68 -38.61 4.26
CA HIS A 371 -6.48 -37.80 4.47
C HIS A 371 -6.74 -36.62 5.44
N THR A 372 -5.78 -36.36 6.32
CA THR A 372 -5.79 -35.19 7.19
C THR A 372 -4.79 -34.18 6.65
N PHE A 373 -5.28 -32.99 6.26
CA PHE A 373 -4.46 -31.88 5.76
C PHE A 373 -3.95 -31.05 6.93
N ASN A 374 -2.66 -30.78 6.98
CA ASN A 374 -2.10 -29.83 7.95
C ASN A 374 -2.18 -28.41 7.39
N LEU A 375 -2.76 -27.50 8.17
CA LEU A 375 -2.78 -26.07 7.92
C LEU A 375 -1.94 -25.39 8.99
N HIS A 376 -0.74 -24.97 8.61
CA HIS A 376 0.16 -24.24 9.48
C HIS A 376 -0.25 -22.76 9.54
N THR A 377 -0.28 -22.18 10.73
CA THR A 377 -0.71 -20.81 10.97
C THR A 377 0.09 -20.17 12.09
N ALA A 378 0.27 -18.83 12.00
CA ALA A 378 0.78 -17.99 13.07
C ALA A 378 0.12 -16.60 12.98
N GLU A 379 -0.07 -15.91 14.12
CA GLU A 379 -0.59 -14.54 14.13
C GLU A 379 0.32 -13.56 13.37
N ALA A 380 1.60 -13.87 13.18
CA ALA A 380 2.53 -13.11 12.37
C ALA A 380 2.17 -13.12 10.87
N ALA A 381 1.45 -14.14 10.37
CA ALA A 381 1.04 -14.19 8.96
C ALA A 381 0.08 -13.04 8.62
N TYR A 382 -0.93 -12.85 9.45
CA TYR A 382 -1.85 -11.70 9.45
C TYR A 382 -2.72 -11.73 10.71
N GLN A 383 -3.23 -10.58 11.10
CA GLN A 383 -4.08 -10.44 12.28
C GLN A 383 -5.35 -11.30 12.15
N GLY A 384 -5.52 -12.29 13.05
CA GLY A 384 -6.61 -13.26 13.04
C GLY A 384 -6.36 -14.51 12.18
N ALA A 385 -5.11 -14.80 11.82
CA ALA A 385 -4.75 -15.99 11.04
C ALA A 385 -5.16 -17.30 11.73
N ASP A 386 -4.94 -17.40 13.03
CA ASP A 386 -5.34 -18.57 13.82
C ASP A 386 -6.84 -18.79 13.83
N ASP A 387 -7.61 -17.73 14.08
CA ASP A 387 -9.07 -17.75 14.05
C ASP A 387 -9.60 -18.13 12.65
N ALA A 388 -8.97 -17.61 11.59
CA ALA A 388 -9.29 -17.93 10.21
C ALA A 388 -9.04 -19.40 9.89
N SER A 389 -7.94 -19.95 10.37
CA SER A 389 -7.58 -21.37 10.18
C SER A 389 -8.56 -22.30 10.88
N ILE A 390 -9.00 -21.99 12.10
CA ILE A 390 -10.03 -22.73 12.83
C ILE A 390 -11.37 -22.63 12.09
N LEU A 391 -11.76 -21.45 11.63
CA LEU A 391 -13.00 -21.26 10.88
C LEU A 391 -12.98 -22.05 9.56
N TYR A 392 -11.83 -22.11 8.89
CA TYR A 392 -11.66 -22.94 7.69
C TYR A 392 -11.80 -24.43 8.00
N GLN A 393 -11.22 -24.92 9.08
CA GLN A 393 -11.38 -26.31 9.54
C GLN A 393 -12.86 -26.66 9.72
N GLU A 394 -13.66 -25.76 10.35
CA GLU A 394 -15.10 -25.97 10.52
C GLU A 394 -15.86 -25.94 9.18
N HIS A 395 -15.49 -25.09 8.24
CA HIS A 395 -16.07 -25.10 6.91
C HIS A 395 -15.78 -26.40 6.16
N ALA A 396 -14.54 -26.85 6.18
CA ALA A 396 -14.07 -28.06 5.49
C ALA A 396 -14.71 -29.34 6.06
N LYS A 397 -14.96 -29.39 7.36
CA LYS A 397 -15.64 -30.48 8.05
C LYS A 397 -17.02 -30.79 7.46
N LYS A 398 -17.76 -29.77 6.98
CA LYS A 398 -19.07 -29.97 6.34
C LYS A 398 -18.98 -30.75 5.02
N ALA A 399 -17.82 -30.73 4.36
CA ALA A 399 -17.50 -31.51 3.19
C ALA A 399 -16.85 -32.86 3.52
N GLY A 400 -16.70 -33.21 4.80
CA GLY A 400 -15.99 -34.40 5.27
C GLY A 400 -14.46 -34.30 5.13
N ILE A 401 -13.91 -33.10 4.88
CA ILE A 401 -12.47 -32.89 4.76
C ILE A 401 -11.91 -32.61 6.15
N LYS A 402 -10.86 -33.33 6.51
CA LYS A 402 -10.17 -33.23 7.80
C LYS A 402 -9.01 -32.27 7.68
N ILE A 403 -9.05 -31.13 8.39
CA ILE A 403 -7.94 -30.19 8.51
C ILE A 403 -7.44 -30.21 9.94
N ASN A 404 -6.13 -30.36 10.12
CA ASN A 404 -5.44 -30.20 11.39
C ASN A 404 -4.76 -28.83 11.40
N VAL A 405 -5.15 -27.96 12.32
CA VAL A 405 -4.55 -26.61 12.45
C VAL A 405 -3.32 -26.74 13.34
N VAL A 406 -2.16 -26.42 12.77
CA VAL A 406 -0.86 -26.43 13.45
C VAL A 406 -0.44 -25.00 13.70
N ARG A 407 -0.40 -24.59 14.96
CA ARG A 407 0.06 -23.27 15.34
C ARG A 407 1.58 -23.24 15.44
N GLU A 408 2.19 -22.29 14.76
CA GLU A 408 3.62 -22.05 14.76
C GLU A 408 3.97 -20.82 15.59
N PRO A 409 5.19 -20.74 16.14
CA PRO A 409 5.71 -19.50 16.69
C PRO A 409 5.69 -18.37 15.67
N SER A 410 5.68 -17.13 16.14
CA SER A 410 5.67 -15.94 15.27
C SER A 410 7.06 -15.46 14.84
N ASP A 411 8.11 -16.14 15.28
CA ASP A 411 9.54 -15.86 15.12
C ASP A 411 10.25 -16.88 14.22
#